data_0a2c432ead53d7bd3a05e64bc189738e
#
_entry.id   0a2c432ead53d7bd3a05e64bc189738e
#
_cell.length_a   1.000
_cell.length_b   1.000
_cell.length_c   1.000
_cell.angle_alpha   90.00
_cell.angle_beta   90.00
_cell.angle_gamma   90.00
#
_symmetry.space_group_name_H-M   'P 1'
#
loop_
_entity.id
_entity.type
_entity.pdbx_description
1 polymer ?
#
loop_
_entity_poly.entity_id
_entity_poly.type
_entity_poly.pdbx_seq_one_letter_code
_entity_poly.pdbx_strand_id
1 'polypeptide(L)'
;MKNVSRIIIFIVAALMCLGTASCMKDTTIQYYNKTMGNVNGSTFVSDQGNIFHVVEQEGTVYEELLKTERAYILCDVLNKTVGGQDNEYDIKLSAMVKVLTKDIITLETEKTEEMVKEDPVNVKNIWLSGGYMNFYIEFPIKKGSETPHLINLIQQETTEGYLFKFTHNAYGETMEAYPNDEFDIAGGYISFPINTVVKENEANLRVEWTWYKTYGVITSTETEIKGIEGTYKKDGFEHMPKTQTQKTMAVIR
;
A
#
# COMPACT_ATOMS: atom_id res chain seq x y z
N MET A 1 62.56 27.08 34.83
CA MET A 1 61.41 26.21 35.05
C MET A 1 60.04 26.74 34.57
N LYS A 2 59.78 28.05 34.51
CA LYS A 2 58.49 28.62 34.06
C LYS A 2 58.21 28.44 32.54
N ASN A 3 59.22 28.37 31.70
CA ASN A 3 59.06 28.25 30.24
C ASN A 3 58.77 26.84 29.74
N VAL A 4 59.20 25.79 30.44
CA VAL A 4 58.95 24.39 30.08
C VAL A 4 57.46 24.04 30.34
N SER A 5 56.88 24.56 31.42
CA SER A 5 55.47 24.34 31.77
C SER A 5 54.52 24.92 30.77
N ARG A 6 54.88 26.08 30.15
CA ARG A 6 54.02 26.71 29.11
C ARG A 6 54.04 25.96 27.78
N ILE A 7 55.19 25.41 27.41
CA ILE A 7 55.34 24.61 26.18
C ILE A 7 54.58 23.29 26.30
N ILE A 8 54.56 22.64 27.43
CA ILE A 8 53.79 21.42 27.68
C ILE A 8 52.30 21.66 27.61
N ILE A 9 51.82 22.78 28.14
CA ILE A 9 50.38 23.17 28.06
C ILE A 9 49.96 23.40 26.60
N PHE A 10 50.79 24.04 25.76
CA PHE A 10 50.48 24.22 24.35
C PHE A 10 50.47 22.94 23.53
N ILE A 11 51.37 21.99 23.83
CA ILE A 11 51.42 20.68 23.16
C ILE A 11 50.18 19.85 23.54
N VAL A 12 49.76 19.84 24.81
CA VAL A 12 48.55 19.13 25.24
C VAL A 12 47.30 19.74 24.65
N ALA A 13 47.21 21.09 24.52
CA ALA A 13 46.09 21.76 23.87
C ALA A 13 46.05 21.48 22.35
N ALA A 14 47.20 21.41 21.68
CA ALA A 14 47.27 21.05 20.25
C ALA A 14 46.90 19.58 19.99
N LEU A 15 47.30 18.65 20.89
CA LEU A 15 46.86 17.25 20.80
C LEU A 15 45.37 17.04 21.07
N MET A 16 44.75 17.88 21.91
CA MET A 16 43.26 17.80 22.11
C MET A 16 42.47 18.36 20.91
N CYS A 17 43.08 19.29 20.12
CA CYS A 17 42.44 19.76 18.89
C CYS A 17 42.54 18.77 17.72
N LEU A 18 43.46 17.80 17.75
CA LEU A 18 43.60 16.78 16.72
C LEU A 18 42.74 15.53 16.99
N GLY A 19 42.11 15.44 18.16
CA GLY A 19 41.27 14.30 18.55
C GLY A 19 39.78 14.47 18.26
N THR A 20 39.33 15.60 17.71
CA THR A 20 37.90 15.84 17.38
C THR A 20 37.61 15.83 15.89
N ALA A 21 38.48 15.25 15.04
CA ALA A 21 38.07 14.67 13.79
C ALA A 21 37.40 13.33 14.07
N SER A 22 36.44 13.33 15.00
CA SER A 22 35.41 12.32 15.05
C SER A 22 34.76 12.33 13.70
N CYS A 23 34.88 11.25 12.93
CA CYS A 23 34.04 10.94 11.81
C CYS A 23 32.62 11.34 12.20
N MET A 24 32.15 12.48 11.72
CA MET A 24 30.73 12.60 11.43
C MET A 24 30.47 11.42 10.47
N LYS A 25 30.03 10.30 11.00
CA LYS A 25 29.20 9.41 10.20
C LYS A 25 28.19 10.36 9.59
N ASP A 26 28.27 10.54 8.27
CA ASP A 26 27.17 11.07 7.52
C ASP A 26 25.97 10.23 7.99
N THR A 27 25.16 10.82 8.86
CA THR A 27 23.81 10.35 9.09
C THR A 27 23.12 10.73 7.80
N THR A 28 23.32 9.91 6.78
CA THR A 28 22.49 9.90 5.58
C THR A 28 21.07 9.80 6.10
N ILE A 29 20.30 10.90 6.03
CA ILE A 29 18.90 10.86 6.38
C ILE A 29 18.31 9.88 5.39
N GLN A 30 18.04 8.68 5.85
CA GLN A 30 17.47 7.62 5.04
C GLN A 30 16.02 8.01 4.77
N TYR A 31 15.76 8.54 3.58
CA TYR A 31 14.42 8.82 3.10
C TYR A 31 13.80 7.52 2.62
N TYR A 32 13.08 6.83 3.51
CA TYR A 32 12.27 5.70 3.13
C TYR A 32 11.09 6.18 2.27
N ASN A 33 11.15 5.86 1.00
CA ASN A 33 10.02 6.06 0.12
C ASN A 33 9.11 4.85 0.16
N LYS A 34 7.83 5.11 0.42
CA LYS A 34 6.75 4.12 0.32
C LYS A 34 5.90 4.50 -0.86
N THR A 35 5.85 3.65 -1.87
CA THR A 35 5.07 3.94 -3.07
C THR A 35 4.46 2.70 -3.67
N MET A 36 3.31 2.89 -4.31
CA MET A 36 2.64 1.88 -5.11
C MET A 36 2.92 2.13 -6.58
N GLY A 37 2.96 1.07 -7.37
CA GLY A 37 3.20 1.18 -8.79
C GLY A 37 3.20 -0.16 -9.51
N ASN A 38 3.51 -0.13 -10.79
CA ASN A 38 3.53 -1.27 -11.67
C ASN A 38 4.96 -1.72 -11.96
N VAL A 39 5.15 -3.03 -12.09
CA VAL A 39 6.40 -3.62 -12.56
C VAL A 39 6.36 -3.64 -14.09
N ASN A 40 7.37 -3.05 -14.72
CA ASN A 40 7.49 -3.00 -16.17
C ASN A 40 8.87 -3.55 -16.57
N GLY A 41 8.92 -4.82 -16.92
CA GLY A 41 10.18 -5.51 -17.15
C GLY A 41 11.07 -5.50 -15.91
N SER A 42 12.23 -4.87 -16.02
CA SER A 42 13.21 -4.73 -14.91
C SER A 42 13.06 -3.42 -14.12
N THR A 43 12.04 -2.61 -14.39
CA THR A 43 11.80 -1.33 -13.73
C THR A 43 10.51 -1.35 -12.94
N PHE A 44 10.44 -0.50 -11.91
CA PHE A 44 9.21 -0.23 -11.17
C PHE A 44 8.77 1.21 -11.48
N VAL A 45 7.55 1.36 -11.99
CA VAL A 45 6.96 2.65 -12.31
C VAL A 45 5.93 3.01 -11.24
N SER A 46 6.25 4.00 -10.42
CA SER A 46 5.34 4.46 -9.37
C SER A 46 4.07 5.11 -9.92
N ASP A 47 3.02 5.13 -9.15
CA ASP A 47 1.76 5.80 -9.51
C ASP A 47 1.91 7.31 -9.74
N GLN A 48 3.00 7.92 -9.25
CA GLN A 48 3.37 9.31 -9.49
C GLN A 48 4.19 9.49 -10.77
N GLY A 49 4.46 8.41 -11.51
CA GLY A 49 5.19 8.44 -12.77
C GLY A 49 6.72 8.40 -12.61
N ASN A 50 7.25 8.20 -11.40
CA ASN A 50 8.69 8.00 -11.22
C ASN A 50 9.08 6.58 -11.64
N ILE A 51 10.21 6.47 -12.33
CA ILE A 51 10.79 5.20 -12.78
C ILE A 51 11.92 4.84 -11.83
N PHE A 52 11.85 3.66 -11.23
CA PHE A 52 12.85 3.17 -10.28
C PHE A 52 13.59 1.97 -10.86
N HIS A 53 14.92 2.08 -10.84
CA HIS A 53 15.86 1.00 -11.17
C HIS A 53 16.40 0.42 -9.87
N VAL A 54 16.11 -0.85 -9.62
CA VAL A 54 16.63 -1.54 -8.43
C VAL A 54 18.09 -1.91 -8.67
N VAL A 55 18.99 -1.20 -8.02
CA VAL A 55 20.45 -1.45 -8.09
C VAL A 55 21.00 -2.14 -6.84
N GLU A 56 20.28 -2.02 -5.72
CA GLU A 56 20.53 -2.73 -4.48
C GLU A 56 19.25 -3.32 -3.92
N GLN A 57 19.34 -4.42 -3.19
CA GLN A 57 18.18 -5.06 -2.54
C GLN A 57 18.54 -5.69 -1.20
N GLU A 58 17.53 -5.92 -0.37
CA GLU A 58 17.60 -6.75 0.82
C GLU A 58 17.09 -8.17 0.53
N GLY A 59 17.91 -9.18 0.79
CA GLY A 59 17.55 -10.58 0.49
C GLY A 59 17.22 -10.81 -0.99
N THR A 60 16.07 -11.39 -1.28
CA THR A 60 15.56 -11.73 -2.64
C THR A 60 14.32 -10.93 -3.04
N VAL A 61 14.14 -9.75 -2.46
CA VAL A 61 12.90 -8.95 -2.62
C VAL A 61 12.68 -8.54 -4.09
N TYR A 62 13.76 -8.30 -4.84
CA TYR A 62 13.66 -7.91 -6.24
C TYR A 62 13.21 -9.07 -7.13
N GLU A 63 13.67 -10.27 -6.89
CA GLU A 63 13.23 -11.46 -7.62
C GLU A 63 11.74 -11.73 -7.39
N GLU A 64 11.23 -11.44 -6.19
CA GLU A 64 9.80 -11.52 -5.89
C GLU A 64 9.01 -10.39 -6.55
N LEU A 65 9.58 -9.16 -6.60
CA LEU A 65 8.98 -8.02 -7.30
C LEU A 65 8.77 -8.33 -8.77
N LEU A 66 9.75 -8.91 -9.45
CA LEU A 66 9.69 -9.24 -10.88
C LEU A 66 8.61 -10.28 -11.24
N LYS A 67 8.09 -11.00 -10.24
CA LYS A 67 6.99 -11.96 -10.41
C LYS A 67 5.61 -11.33 -10.23
N THR A 68 5.55 -10.03 -9.99
CA THR A 68 4.29 -9.31 -9.74
C THR A 68 4.01 -8.31 -10.85
N GLU A 69 2.74 -7.98 -11.05
CA GLU A 69 2.34 -6.92 -11.98
C GLU A 69 2.30 -5.56 -11.28
N ARG A 70 1.88 -5.56 -10.01
CA ARG A 70 1.72 -4.36 -9.21
C ARG A 70 2.15 -4.62 -7.76
N ALA A 71 2.85 -3.68 -7.17
CA ALA A 71 3.38 -3.79 -5.82
C ALA A 71 3.31 -2.47 -5.04
N TYR A 72 3.32 -2.60 -3.73
CA TYR A 72 3.65 -1.53 -2.80
C TYR A 72 5.06 -1.78 -2.30
N ILE A 73 5.99 -0.86 -2.54
CA ILE A 73 7.40 -1.02 -2.21
C ILE A 73 7.86 -0.05 -1.12
N LEU A 74 8.87 -0.49 -0.36
CA LEU A 74 9.67 0.32 0.53
C LEU A 74 11.09 0.38 -0.05
N CYS A 75 11.58 1.57 -0.33
CA CYS A 75 12.90 1.76 -0.92
C CYS A 75 13.57 3.06 -0.45
N ASP A 76 14.89 3.07 -0.56
CA ASP A 76 15.71 4.27 -0.44
C ASP A 76 16.12 4.74 -1.84
N VAL A 77 15.91 6.03 -2.13
CA VAL A 77 16.45 6.64 -3.35
C VAL A 77 17.93 6.92 -3.12
N LEU A 78 18.78 6.31 -3.93
CA LEU A 78 20.24 6.47 -3.84
C LEU A 78 20.70 7.68 -4.63
N ASN A 79 20.26 7.80 -5.88
CA ASN A 79 20.61 8.90 -6.77
C ASN A 79 19.62 8.98 -7.95
N LYS A 80 19.72 10.05 -8.76
CA LYS A 80 19.14 10.08 -10.08
C LYS A 80 19.91 9.14 -11.02
N THR A 81 19.20 8.42 -11.87
CA THR A 81 19.85 7.50 -12.84
C THR A 81 20.71 8.27 -13.81
N VAL A 82 21.96 7.89 -13.95
CA VAL A 82 22.91 8.56 -14.86
C VAL A 82 22.49 8.37 -16.33
N GLY A 83 22.24 9.46 -17.02
CA GLY A 83 21.75 9.46 -18.40
C GLY A 83 20.27 9.15 -18.55
N GLY A 84 19.55 8.99 -17.44
CA GLY A 84 18.09 8.81 -17.42
C GLY A 84 17.31 10.12 -17.53
N GLN A 85 15.99 10.00 -17.52
CA GLN A 85 15.06 11.15 -17.50
C GLN A 85 15.03 11.80 -16.10
N ASP A 86 14.40 12.98 -15.99
CA ASP A 86 14.32 13.71 -14.72
C ASP A 86 13.59 12.97 -13.60
N ASN A 87 12.72 12.02 -13.93
CA ASN A 87 11.93 11.18 -13.04
C ASN A 87 12.49 9.74 -12.87
N GLU A 88 13.74 9.50 -13.29
CA GLU A 88 14.41 8.19 -13.16
C GLU A 88 15.38 8.18 -11.99
N TYR A 89 15.30 7.14 -11.16
CA TYR A 89 16.07 7.01 -9.92
C TYR A 89 16.60 5.60 -9.73
N ASP A 90 17.82 5.50 -9.27
CA ASP A 90 18.40 4.28 -8.75
C ASP A 90 18.01 4.11 -7.29
N ILE A 91 17.53 2.93 -6.93
CA ILE A 91 17.02 2.65 -5.59
C ILE A 91 17.65 1.41 -4.97
N LYS A 92 17.68 1.40 -3.63
CA LYS A 92 17.80 0.20 -2.82
C LYS A 92 16.40 -0.26 -2.41
N LEU A 93 16.01 -1.46 -2.83
CA LEU A 93 14.72 -2.07 -2.48
C LEU A 93 14.83 -2.82 -1.15
N SER A 94 14.10 -2.37 -0.13
CA SER A 94 14.15 -2.97 1.21
C SER A 94 13.00 -3.94 1.47
N ALA A 95 11.80 -3.65 0.94
CA ALA A 95 10.66 -4.53 1.09
C ALA A 95 9.63 -4.31 -0.03
N MET A 96 8.82 -5.31 -0.27
CA MET A 96 7.68 -5.21 -1.17
C MET A 96 6.48 -5.99 -0.63
N VAL A 97 5.32 -5.53 -1.10
CA VAL A 97 4.06 -6.17 -0.86
C VAL A 97 3.35 -6.31 -2.20
N LYS A 98 2.98 -7.54 -2.56
CA LYS A 98 2.19 -7.78 -3.76
C LYS A 98 0.82 -7.12 -3.62
N VAL A 99 0.39 -6.41 -4.66
CA VAL A 99 -0.95 -5.83 -4.76
C VAL A 99 -1.78 -6.71 -5.67
N LEU A 100 -2.91 -7.20 -5.16
CA LEU A 100 -3.87 -7.91 -6.01
C LEU A 100 -4.47 -6.92 -7.00
N THR A 101 -4.36 -7.20 -8.29
CA THR A 101 -4.98 -6.38 -9.34
C THR A 101 -6.10 -7.17 -10.00
N LYS A 102 -7.29 -6.58 -10.06
CA LYS A 102 -8.48 -7.19 -10.68
C LYS A 102 -9.25 -6.16 -11.48
N ASP A 103 -9.90 -6.61 -12.54
CA ASP A 103 -10.82 -5.77 -13.29
C ASP A 103 -12.09 -5.45 -12.49
N ILE A 104 -12.68 -4.27 -12.77
CA ILE A 104 -13.99 -3.90 -12.25
C ILE A 104 -15.04 -4.70 -13.01
N ILE A 105 -15.94 -5.35 -12.28
CA ILE A 105 -17.10 -6.02 -12.86
C ILE A 105 -18.10 -4.94 -13.28
N THR A 106 -18.31 -4.80 -14.59
CA THR A 106 -19.21 -3.78 -15.17
C THR A 106 -20.68 -4.18 -15.12
N LEU A 107 -21.56 -3.27 -15.54
CA LEU A 107 -23.00 -3.54 -15.58
C LEU A 107 -23.36 -4.68 -16.56
N GLU A 108 -22.63 -4.78 -17.67
CA GLU A 108 -22.87 -5.79 -18.71
C GLU A 108 -22.31 -7.17 -18.36
N THR A 109 -21.44 -7.28 -17.34
CA THR A 109 -20.85 -8.55 -16.95
C THR A 109 -21.86 -9.40 -16.21
N GLU A 110 -22.01 -10.67 -16.63
CA GLU A 110 -22.80 -11.65 -15.90
C GLU A 110 -22.19 -11.90 -14.52
N LYS A 111 -23.01 -11.82 -13.48
CA LYS A 111 -22.58 -11.93 -12.09
C LYS A 111 -22.99 -13.28 -11.51
N THR A 112 -22.04 -14.02 -10.99
CA THR A 112 -22.31 -15.25 -10.24
C THR A 112 -22.67 -14.93 -8.78
N GLU A 113 -23.32 -15.89 -8.11
CA GLU A 113 -23.64 -15.77 -6.68
C GLU A 113 -22.40 -15.55 -5.82
N GLU A 114 -21.28 -16.17 -6.14
CA GLU A 114 -20.02 -15.99 -5.42
C GLU A 114 -19.44 -14.58 -5.55
N MET A 115 -19.59 -13.94 -6.72
CA MET A 115 -19.07 -12.61 -6.98
C MET A 115 -19.80 -11.52 -6.21
N VAL A 116 -21.09 -11.72 -5.92
CA VAL A 116 -21.95 -10.72 -5.26
C VAL A 116 -22.12 -10.93 -3.75
N LYS A 117 -21.42 -11.89 -3.17
CA LYS A 117 -21.43 -12.11 -1.72
C LYS A 117 -20.96 -10.88 -0.98
N GLU A 118 -21.62 -10.59 0.14
CA GLU A 118 -21.39 -9.39 0.95
C GLU A 118 -20.92 -9.74 2.37
N ASP A 119 -20.07 -10.75 2.51
CA ASP A 119 -19.47 -11.06 3.80
C ASP A 119 -18.70 -9.82 4.29
N PRO A 120 -18.70 -9.55 5.59
CA PRO A 120 -18.13 -8.31 6.14
C PRO A 120 -16.63 -8.17 5.85
N VAL A 121 -16.23 -6.96 5.43
CA VAL A 121 -14.83 -6.60 5.17
C VAL A 121 -14.54 -5.19 5.68
N ASN A 122 -13.48 -5.01 6.45
CA ASN A 122 -13.06 -3.70 6.94
C ASN A 122 -12.20 -2.99 5.90
N VAL A 123 -12.78 -2.05 5.17
CA VAL A 123 -12.03 -1.17 4.27
C VAL A 123 -11.37 -0.06 5.10
N LYS A 124 -10.06 -0.16 5.27
CA LYS A 124 -9.24 0.76 6.08
C LYS A 124 -8.86 2.02 5.33
N ASN A 125 -8.66 1.90 4.02
CA ASN A 125 -8.28 3.02 3.18
C ASN A 125 -8.72 2.79 1.73
N ILE A 126 -9.16 3.87 1.08
CA ILE A 126 -9.44 3.93 -0.36
C ILE A 126 -8.74 5.17 -0.91
N TRP A 127 -8.05 5.02 -2.04
CA TRP A 127 -7.43 6.15 -2.73
C TRP A 127 -7.32 5.90 -4.22
N LEU A 128 -7.23 6.98 -4.98
CA LEU A 128 -7.01 6.95 -6.42
C LEU A 128 -5.54 7.28 -6.71
N SER A 129 -4.87 6.45 -7.49
CA SER A 129 -3.52 6.72 -7.99
C SER A 129 -3.17 5.84 -9.18
N GLY A 130 -2.33 6.33 -10.10
CA GLY A 130 -1.83 5.57 -11.24
C GLY A 130 -2.92 5.02 -12.17
N GLY A 131 -4.14 5.60 -12.16
CA GLY A 131 -5.28 5.10 -12.93
C GLY A 131 -6.05 3.98 -12.24
N TYR A 132 -5.78 3.73 -10.96
CA TYR A 132 -6.42 2.69 -10.17
C TYR A 132 -7.20 3.29 -9.00
N MET A 133 -8.28 2.60 -8.63
CA MET A 133 -8.89 2.70 -7.31
C MET A 133 -8.25 1.63 -6.42
N ASN A 134 -7.56 2.07 -5.40
CA ASN A 134 -6.76 1.22 -4.51
C ASN A 134 -7.43 1.09 -3.16
N PHE A 135 -7.31 -0.08 -2.58
CA PHE A 135 -7.86 -0.42 -1.27
C PHE A 135 -6.78 -1.01 -0.38
N TYR A 136 -6.82 -0.67 0.90
CA TYR A 136 -6.26 -1.48 1.97
C TYR A 136 -7.40 -2.01 2.82
N ILE A 137 -7.49 -3.33 2.95
CA ILE A 137 -8.59 -4.01 3.63
C ILE A 137 -8.06 -4.91 4.74
N GLU A 138 -8.94 -5.19 5.71
CA GLU A 138 -8.75 -6.21 6.75
C GLU A 138 -10.05 -7.01 6.89
N PHE A 139 -9.91 -8.31 7.15
CA PHE A 139 -11.05 -9.20 7.36
C PHE A 139 -10.65 -10.38 8.25
N PRO A 140 -11.62 -11.01 8.96
CA PRO A 140 -11.35 -12.22 9.71
C PRO A 140 -11.08 -13.39 8.77
N ILE A 141 -10.16 -14.27 9.17
CA ILE A 141 -9.92 -15.57 8.59
C ILE A 141 -9.91 -16.61 9.70
N LYS A 142 -10.31 -17.84 9.42
CA LYS A 142 -10.13 -18.92 10.36
C LYS A 142 -8.66 -19.11 10.69
N LYS A 143 -8.34 -19.29 11.96
CA LYS A 143 -6.96 -19.45 12.43
C LYS A 143 -6.29 -20.64 11.74
N GLY A 144 -5.16 -20.36 11.07
CA GLY A 144 -4.44 -21.36 10.28
C GLY A 144 -5.08 -21.73 8.94
N SER A 145 -6.10 -21.00 8.50
CA SER A 145 -6.68 -21.18 7.16
C SER A 145 -5.76 -20.64 6.08
N GLU A 146 -5.74 -21.36 4.96
CA GLU A 146 -5.14 -20.95 3.69
C GLU A 146 -6.21 -20.70 2.61
N THR A 147 -7.49 -20.70 2.97
CA THR A 147 -8.60 -20.46 2.04
C THR A 147 -8.52 -19.04 1.50
N PRO A 148 -8.36 -18.86 0.19
CA PRO A 148 -8.30 -17.52 -0.38
C PRO A 148 -9.71 -16.95 -0.50
N HIS A 149 -9.94 -15.79 0.10
CA HIS A 149 -11.19 -15.05 -0.01
C HIS A 149 -11.33 -14.38 -1.38
N LEU A 150 -12.55 -14.31 -1.90
CA LEU A 150 -12.84 -13.66 -3.17
C LEU A 150 -13.28 -12.22 -2.94
N ILE A 151 -12.58 -11.29 -3.58
CA ILE A 151 -12.87 -9.86 -3.51
C ILE A 151 -13.20 -9.34 -4.90
N ASN A 152 -14.24 -8.51 -5.02
CA ASN A 152 -14.56 -7.84 -6.27
C ASN A 152 -14.97 -6.38 -6.03
N LEU A 153 -14.86 -5.57 -7.08
CA LEU A 153 -15.46 -4.24 -7.17
C LEU A 153 -16.47 -4.27 -8.33
N ILE A 154 -17.73 -4.06 -8.00
CA ILE A 154 -18.86 -4.23 -8.94
C ILE A 154 -19.52 -2.88 -9.19
N GLN A 155 -19.55 -2.45 -10.44
CA GLN A 155 -20.34 -1.28 -10.85
C GLN A 155 -21.83 -1.54 -10.62
N GLN A 156 -22.52 -0.57 -10.04
CA GLN A 156 -23.97 -0.57 -9.81
C GLN A 156 -24.65 0.49 -10.66
N GLU A 157 -25.92 0.27 -10.96
CA GLU A 157 -26.76 1.30 -11.56
C GLU A 157 -26.92 2.49 -10.61
N THR A 158 -26.82 3.69 -11.15
CA THR A 158 -27.04 4.95 -10.42
C THR A 158 -27.52 6.03 -11.39
N THR A 159 -28.20 7.04 -10.87
CA THR A 159 -28.68 8.20 -11.64
C THR A 159 -27.62 9.29 -11.78
N GLU A 160 -26.61 9.30 -10.93
CA GLU A 160 -25.55 10.31 -10.93
C GLU A 160 -24.18 9.69 -10.63
N GLY A 161 -23.18 10.05 -11.45
CA GLY A 161 -21.81 9.58 -11.28
C GLY A 161 -21.66 8.07 -11.40
N TYR A 162 -20.79 7.49 -10.58
CA TYR A 162 -20.51 6.06 -10.55
C TYR A 162 -20.67 5.51 -9.13
N LEU A 163 -21.42 4.44 -9.00
CA LEU A 163 -21.56 3.68 -7.77
C LEU A 163 -20.86 2.33 -7.93
N PHE A 164 -19.98 2.02 -7.00
CA PHE A 164 -19.29 0.73 -6.92
C PHE A 164 -19.62 0.03 -5.61
N LYS A 165 -19.88 -1.26 -5.68
CA LYS A 165 -20.02 -2.13 -4.52
C LYS A 165 -18.78 -2.98 -4.37
N PHE A 166 -18.10 -2.84 -3.24
CA PHE A 166 -16.98 -3.70 -2.87
C PHE A 166 -17.56 -4.94 -2.21
N THR A 167 -17.37 -6.11 -2.83
CA THR A 167 -17.93 -7.37 -2.38
C THR A 167 -16.83 -8.31 -1.88
N HIS A 168 -17.18 -9.13 -0.90
CA HIS A 168 -16.32 -10.07 -0.26
C HIS A 168 -17.04 -11.39 -0.06
N ASN A 169 -16.44 -12.49 -0.50
CA ASN A 169 -16.88 -13.83 -0.19
C ASN A 169 -15.81 -14.53 0.65
N ALA A 170 -16.13 -14.72 1.91
CA ALA A 170 -15.25 -15.32 2.90
C ALA A 170 -15.30 -16.85 2.88
N TYR A 171 -16.13 -17.45 2.00
CA TYR A 171 -16.36 -18.89 1.93
C TYR A 171 -16.72 -19.53 3.30
N GLY A 172 -17.46 -18.76 4.12
CA GLY A 172 -17.88 -19.16 5.46
C GLY A 172 -16.89 -18.81 6.58
N GLU A 173 -15.76 -18.22 6.28
CA GLU A 173 -14.80 -17.77 7.29
C GLU A 173 -15.17 -16.38 7.84
N THR A 174 -16.35 -16.29 8.47
CA THR A 174 -16.87 -15.07 9.10
C THR A 174 -16.75 -15.14 10.63
N MET A 175 -16.87 -14.01 11.32
CA MET A 175 -16.84 -13.97 12.79
C MET A 175 -17.96 -14.79 13.41
N GLU A 176 -19.12 -14.86 12.75
CA GLU A 176 -20.28 -15.65 13.22
C GLU A 176 -20.01 -17.16 13.18
N ALA A 177 -19.22 -17.60 12.21
CA ALA A 177 -18.92 -19.03 12.03
C ALA A 177 -17.92 -19.56 13.06
N TYR A 178 -17.12 -18.68 13.67
CA TYR A 178 -16.07 -19.04 14.62
C TYR A 178 -16.19 -18.23 15.90
N PRO A 179 -16.45 -18.87 17.04
CA PRO A 179 -16.45 -18.17 18.32
C PRO A 179 -15.05 -17.68 18.68
N ASN A 180 -15.00 -16.72 19.62
CA ASN A 180 -13.82 -16.02 20.08
C ASN A 180 -12.53 -16.83 20.08
N ASP A 181 -11.45 -16.24 19.55
CA ASP A 181 -10.08 -16.76 19.49
C ASP A 181 -9.78 -17.78 18.38
N GLU A 182 -10.76 -18.19 17.55
CA GLU A 182 -10.52 -19.13 16.44
C GLU A 182 -10.24 -18.44 15.10
N PHE A 183 -10.12 -17.12 15.07
CA PHE A 183 -9.78 -16.36 13.87
C PHE A 183 -8.57 -15.45 14.08
N ASP A 184 -7.91 -15.14 12.97
CA ASP A 184 -6.91 -14.10 12.83
C ASP A 184 -7.47 -12.97 11.97
N ILE A 185 -6.84 -11.79 12.01
CA ILE A 185 -7.13 -10.70 11.09
C ILE A 185 -6.10 -10.71 9.98
N ALA A 186 -6.59 -10.92 8.78
CA ALA A 186 -5.84 -10.83 7.55
C ALA A 186 -6.05 -9.47 6.89
N GLY A 187 -5.14 -9.06 6.03
CA GLY A 187 -5.27 -7.82 5.28
C GLY A 187 -4.43 -7.80 4.02
N GLY A 188 -4.74 -6.87 3.10
CA GLY A 188 -4.01 -6.75 1.86
C GLY A 188 -4.35 -5.53 1.05
N TYR A 189 -3.50 -5.27 0.05
CA TYR A 189 -3.70 -4.22 -0.94
C TYR A 189 -4.33 -4.77 -2.21
N ILE A 190 -5.34 -4.05 -2.70
CA ILE A 190 -6.04 -4.40 -3.94
C ILE A 190 -6.15 -3.15 -4.80
N SER A 191 -6.00 -3.32 -6.11
CA SER A 191 -6.14 -2.25 -7.10
C SER A 191 -7.11 -2.66 -8.20
N PHE A 192 -8.00 -1.76 -8.55
CA PHE A 192 -8.94 -1.91 -9.65
C PHE A 192 -8.70 -0.79 -10.67
N PRO A 193 -8.46 -1.10 -11.97
CA PRO A 193 -8.21 -0.09 -13.00
C PRO A 193 -9.47 0.73 -13.27
N ILE A 194 -9.56 1.93 -12.66
CA ILE A 194 -10.76 2.78 -12.73
C ILE A 194 -10.97 3.37 -14.13
N ASN A 195 -9.89 3.62 -14.87
CA ASN A 195 -9.93 4.19 -16.23
C ASN A 195 -10.61 3.27 -17.24
N THR A 196 -10.80 2.00 -16.94
CA THR A 196 -11.52 1.05 -17.79
C THR A 196 -13.01 1.31 -17.79
N VAL A 197 -13.55 1.89 -16.70
CA VAL A 197 -14.97 2.13 -16.48
C VAL A 197 -15.31 3.62 -16.54
N VAL A 198 -14.60 4.47 -15.77
CA VAL A 198 -14.81 5.92 -15.76
C VAL A 198 -14.11 6.55 -16.95
N LYS A 199 -14.88 7.12 -17.87
CA LYS A 199 -14.39 7.69 -19.13
C LYS A 199 -14.23 9.21 -19.07
N GLU A 200 -14.95 9.86 -18.17
CA GLU A 200 -14.91 11.30 -17.96
C GLU A 200 -13.58 11.71 -17.33
N ASN A 201 -13.18 12.96 -17.55
CA ASN A 201 -12.01 13.55 -16.90
C ASN A 201 -12.27 13.89 -15.43
N GLU A 202 -13.52 14.07 -15.06
CA GLU A 202 -13.98 14.30 -13.70
C GLU A 202 -15.33 13.60 -13.48
N ALA A 203 -15.46 12.86 -12.41
CA ALA A 203 -16.70 12.15 -12.07
C ALA A 203 -16.85 11.98 -10.55
N ASN A 204 -18.10 12.00 -10.08
CA ASN A 204 -18.41 11.63 -8.70
C ASN A 204 -18.38 10.10 -8.58
N LEU A 205 -17.62 9.61 -7.62
CA LEU A 205 -17.53 8.19 -7.30
C LEU A 205 -18.09 7.95 -5.91
N ARG A 206 -18.86 6.89 -5.78
CA ARG A 206 -19.28 6.35 -4.49
C ARG A 206 -18.91 4.88 -4.44
N VAL A 207 -18.36 4.45 -3.29
CA VAL A 207 -18.01 3.05 -3.01
C VAL A 207 -18.74 2.64 -1.76
N GLU A 208 -19.40 1.48 -1.78
CA GLU A 208 -20.13 0.90 -0.66
C GLU A 208 -19.61 -0.51 -0.35
N TRP A 209 -19.63 -0.90 0.93
CA TRP A 209 -19.25 -2.25 1.39
C TRP A 209 -19.99 -2.61 2.67
N THR A 210 -20.06 -3.89 2.99
CA THR A 210 -20.63 -4.40 4.23
C THR A 210 -19.54 -4.58 5.28
N TRP A 211 -19.77 -4.08 6.51
CA TRP A 211 -18.92 -4.27 7.67
C TRP A 211 -19.74 -4.50 8.93
N TYR A 212 -19.11 -4.97 9.99
CA TYR A 212 -19.74 -5.08 11.30
C TYR A 212 -20.05 -3.70 11.87
N LYS A 213 -21.25 -3.54 12.42
CA LYS A 213 -21.79 -2.27 12.93
C LYS A 213 -20.94 -1.66 14.03
N THR A 214 -20.34 -2.50 14.87
CA THR A 214 -19.49 -2.06 15.97
C THR A 214 -18.03 -2.25 15.61
N TYR A 215 -17.36 -1.18 15.24
CA TYR A 215 -15.95 -1.19 14.91
C TYR A 215 -15.09 -1.54 16.14
N GLY A 216 -14.17 -2.50 15.96
CA GLY A 216 -13.23 -2.91 17.01
C GLY A 216 -13.81 -3.83 18.09
N VAL A 217 -15.10 -4.16 18.06
CA VAL A 217 -15.68 -5.20 18.92
C VAL A 217 -15.81 -6.48 18.10
N ILE A 218 -14.87 -7.37 18.30
CA ILE A 218 -14.71 -8.66 17.59
C ILE A 218 -15.92 -9.61 17.76
N THR A 219 -16.82 -9.30 18.67
CA THR A 219 -17.98 -10.15 19.01
C THR A 219 -19.31 -9.67 18.43
N SER A 220 -19.34 -8.54 17.70
CA SER A 220 -20.58 -8.05 17.09
C SER A 220 -20.85 -8.78 15.78
N THR A 221 -22.00 -9.42 15.70
CA THR A 221 -22.50 -10.06 14.46
C THR A 221 -23.42 -9.14 13.63
N GLU A 222 -23.79 -7.97 14.19
CA GLU A 222 -24.59 -6.99 13.43
C GLU A 222 -23.74 -6.32 12.36
N THR A 223 -24.23 -6.33 11.11
CA THR A 223 -23.58 -5.70 9.97
C THR A 223 -24.28 -4.37 9.59
N GLU A 224 -23.51 -3.50 8.97
CA GLU A 224 -24.00 -2.25 8.37
C GLU A 224 -23.35 -2.04 6.99
N ILE A 225 -24.03 -1.28 6.14
CA ILE A 225 -23.44 -0.78 4.89
C ILE A 225 -22.69 0.51 5.19
N LYS A 226 -21.40 0.54 4.87
CA LYS A 226 -20.56 1.73 4.90
C LYS A 226 -20.35 2.26 3.49
N GLY A 227 -20.13 3.54 3.36
CA GLY A 227 -19.90 4.17 2.08
C GLY A 227 -18.91 5.34 2.20
N ILE A 228 -18.24 5.62 1.10
CA ILE A 228 -17.43 6.83 0.91
C ILE A 228 -17.72 7.42 -0.46
N GLU A 229 -17.74 8.74 -0.52
CA GLU A 229 -17.90 9.50 -1.76
C GLU A 229 -16.67 10.37 -2.00
N GLY A 230 -16.33 10.58 -3.27
CA GLY A 230 -15.22 11.43 -3.68
C GLY A 230 -15.28 11.79 -5.14
N THR A 231 -14.52 12.79 -5.54
CA THR A 231 -14.41 13.22 -6.93
C THR A 231 -13.16 12.60 -7.57
N TYR A 232 -13.36 11.88 -8.66
CA TYR A 232 -12.29 11.42 -9.54
C TYR A 232 -11.86 12.55 -10.45
N LYS A 233 -10.55 12.75 -10.58
CA LYS A 233 -9.94 13.63 -11.58
C LYS A 233 -8.85 12.86 -12.30
N LYS A 234 -8.93 12.79 -13.63
CA LYS A 234 -7.99 12.00 -14.45
C LYS A 234 -6.55 12.48 -14.35
N ASP A 235 -6.36 13.78 -14.21
CA ASP A 235 -5.05 14.44 -14.20
C ASP A 235 -4.66 15.00 -12.81
N GLY A 236 -5.36 14.63 -11.76
CA GLY A 236 -5.11 15.16 -10.41
C GLY A 236 -5.49 14.18 -9.31
N PHE A 237 -4.65 14.17 -8.28
CA PHE A 237 -4.87 13.31 -7.11
C PHE A 237 -5.52 14.13 -6.00
N GLU A 238 -6.78 13.87 -5.65
CA GLU A 238 -7.30 14.26 -4.35
C GLU A 238 -7.17 13.09 -3.37
N HIS A 239 -6.49 13.34 -2.27
CA HIS A 239 -6.29 12.38 -1.21
C HIS A 239 -7.57 12.13 -0.44
N MET A 240 -8.03 10.88 -0.39
CA MET A 240 -8.88 10.42 0.69
C MET A 240 -8.06 10.26 1.98
N PRO A 241 -8.64 10.46 3.19
CA PRO A 241 -7.87 10.56 4.43
C PRO A 241 -7.09 9.30 4.76
N LYS A 242 -5.84 9.50 5.15
CA LYS A 242 -4.89 8.44 5.57
C LYS A 242 -5.20 7.96 6.98
N THR A 243 -5.33 6.65 7.15
CA THR A 243 -5.14 6.04 8.47
C THR A 243 -4.10 4.93 8.37
N GLN A 244 -3.09 4.99 9.24
CA GLN A 244 -1.96 4.05 9.26
C GLN A 244 -2.27 2.87 10.18
N THR A 245 -1.93 1.64 9.79
CA THR A 245 -1.14 0.68 10.59
C THR A 245 -0.93 -0.61 9.81
N GLN A 246 0.30 -1.13 9.78
CA GLN A 246 0.65 -2.42 9.16
C GLN A 246 0.33 -3.58 10.09
N LYS A 247 -0.27 -4.63 9.58
CA LYS A 247 -0.23 -5.99 10.11
C LYS A 247 -0.20 -7.03 8.98
N THR A 248 0.26 -8.19 9.29
CA THR A 248 0.56 -9.37 8.45
C THR A 248 -0.43 -9.60 7.30
N MET A 249 0.11 -9.95 6.14
CA MET A 249 -0.65 -10.09 4.90
C MET A 249 -1.21 -11.49 4.72
N ALA A 250 -2.45 -11.53 4.22
CA ALA A 250 -3.15 -12.75 3.88
C ALA A 250 -3.16 -13.03 2.37
N VAL A 251 -3.52 -14.25 2.02
CA VAL A 251 -3.77 -14.66 0.64
C VAL A 251 -5.13 -14.12 0.21
N ILE A 252 -5.13 -13.20 -0.77
CA ILE A 252 -6.32 -12.66 -1.41
C ILE A 252 -6.33 -13.12 -2.88
N ARG A 253 -7.52 -13.46 -3.41
CA ARG A 253 -7.77 -13.78 -4.83
C ARG A 253 -8.45 -12.65 -5.56
#